data_0b7bc1f80a0383707168a6a8d8087508
#
_entry.id   0b7bc1f80a0383707168a6a8d8087508
#
_cell.length_a   1.000
_cell.length_b   1.000
_cell.length_c   1.000
_cell.angle_alpha   90.00
_cell.angle_beta   90.00
_cell.angle_gamma   90.00
#
_symmetry.space_group_name_H-M   'P 1'
#
loop_
_entity.id
_entity.type
_entity.pdbx_description
1 polymer ?
#
loop_
_entity_poly.entity_id
_entity_poly.type
_entity_poly.pdbx_seq_one_letter_code
_entity_poly.pdbx_strand_id
1 'polypeptide(L)'
;MRIFNTVLFLVLSLTLTASVSAQDGIKGLEGKVIIDGSSTVAPISTKAASLFLKKCPKVDVPVGVSGTGGGFKRFTKGETDISDASRPIKTKEFKQCVENGVEFIELPVAYDGLTIVVNKENDWASQLTVAQLKMIFRDDIRAKQWSDVQAGWPAEDIKIFSPGTDSGTFDYFKEVMVGKEKAAIRDDMSVSEDDNVLVNGVANSKFAIGFFGAAYYFENADRLKSVNIVNKDNKAVGPTPEAIENGSYNPFSRPLFIYVNAKSLRRPEVKVFVDFYLENCADIADEVGYVGLPENLTGAVQSRFKKRKTGTHFIDKEGEKRSGSVVEIYQEKNLTKG
;
A
#
# COMPACT_ATOMS: atom_id res chain seq x y z
N MET A 1 18.19 60.44 19.53
CA MET A 1 18.64 59.06 19.30
C MET A 1 17.92 58.12 20.24
N ARG A 2 16.58 57.96 20.16
CA ARG A 2 15.72 57.09 21.01
C ARG A 2 14.34 56.85 20.37
N ILE A 3 14.31 56.35 19.13
CA ILE A 3 13.02 55.98 18.47
C ILE A 3 13.11 54.61 17.73
N PHE A 4 14.24 53.92 17.74
CA PHE A 4 14.42 52.70 16.92
C PHE A 4 14.18 51.33 17.63
N ASN A 5 13.91 51.33 18.95
CA ASN A 5 13.77 50.07 19.73
C ASN A 5 12.34 49.61 20.00
N THR A 6 11.30 50.35 19.59
CA THR A 6 9.91 49.99 19.96
C THR A 6 9.18 49.21 18.87
N VAL A 7 9.67 49.23 17.61
CA VAL A 7 9.01 48.56 16.47
C VAL A 7 9.39 47.08 16.38
N LEU A 8 10.56 46.65 16.86
CA LEU A 8 11.04 45.28 16.77
C LEU A 8 10.34 44.29 17.72
N PHE A 9 9.78 44.81 18.85
CA PHE A 9 9.07 43.94 19.80
C PHE A 9 7.61 43.65 19.43
N LEU A 10 6.99 44.46 18.58
CA LEU A 10 5.58 44.25 18.17
C LEU A 10 5.43 43.19 17.06
N VAL A 11 6.46 42.97 16.20
CA VAL A 11 6.40 41.99 15.13
C VAL A 11 6.66 40.57 15.64
N LEU A 12 7.44 40.41 16.72
CA LEU A 12 7.75 39.09 17.31
C LEU A 12 6.57 38.53 18.13
N SER A 13 5.72 39.38 18.70
CA SER A 13 4.55 38.95 19.46
C SER A 13 3.37 38.53 18.59
N LEU A 14 3.24 39.01 17.35
CA LEU A 14 2.17 38.62 16.43
C LEU A 14 2.37 37.24 15.81
N THR A 15 3.62 36.83 15.61
CA THR A 15 3.91 35.51 15.04
C THR A 15 3.73 34.36 16.05
N LEU A 16 3.94 34.59 17.33
CA LEU A 16 3.75 33.59 18.37
C LEU A 16 2.25 33.31 18.65
N THR A 17 1.39 34.32 18.56
CA THR A 17 -0.06 34.15 18.78
C THR A 17 -0.77 33.43 17.69
N ALA A 18 -0.31 33.54 16.41
CA ALA A 18 -0.90 32.84 15.29
C ALA A 18 -0.59 31.33 15.34
N SER A 19 0.58 30.93 15.80
CA SER A 19 0.97 29.52 15.93
C SER A 19 0.21 28.80 17.07
N VAL A 20 -0.04 29.47 18.19
CA VAL A 20 -0.80 28.91 19.32
C VAL A 20 -2.28 28.74 18.96
N SER A 21 -2.87 29.68 18.25
CA SER A 21 -4.29 29.60 17.87
C SER A 21 -4.58 28.51 16.81
N ALA A 22 -3.63 28.20 15.93
CA ALA A 22 -3.78 27.14 14.93
C ALA A 22 -3.71 25.76 15.60
N GLN A 23 -2.85 25.57 16.58
CA GLN A 23 -2.68 24.31 17.29
C GLN A 23 -3.85 24.02 18.25
N ASP A 24 -4.42 25.03 18.87
CA ASP A 24 -5.63 24.93 19.72
C ASP A 24 -6.88 24.67 18.87
N GLY A 25 -6.97 25.23 17.68
CA GLY A 25 -8.05 24.97 16.72
C GLY A 25 -8.12 23.50 16.27
N ILE A 26 -6.96 22.84 16.12
CA ILE A 26 -6.89 21.43 15.76
C ILE A 26 -7.32 20.51 16.91
N LYS A 27 -6.93 20.82 18.15
CA LYS A 27 -7.33 20.05 19.35
C LYS A 27 -8.81 20.12 19.67
N GLY A 28 -9.48 21.19 19.29
CA GLY A 28 -10.92 21.38 19.44
C GLY A 28 -11.77 20.71 18.37
N LEU A 29 -11.13 20.15 17.33
CA LEU A 29 -11.83 19.48 16.24
C LEU A 29 -12.56 18.23 16.73
N GLU A 30 -13.80 18.07 16.34
CA GLU A 30 -14.64 16.92 16.68
C GLU A 30 -15.40 16.43 15.44
N GLY A 31 -15.76 15.15 15.43
CA GLY A 31 -16.51 14.53 14.33
C GLY A 31 -16.05 13.14 14.02
N LYS A 32 -16.36 12.69 12.80
CA LYS A 32 -16.08 11.31 12.36
C LYS A 32 -15.56 11.28 10.93
N VAL A 33 -14.54 10.48 10.68
CA VAL A 33 -14.00 10.19 9.34
C VAL A 33 -14.20 8.71 9.05
N ILE A 34 -15.06 8.36 8.12
CA ILE A 34 -15.42 6.96 7.81
C ILE A 34 -14.53 6.45 6.69
N ILE A 35 -13.71 5.46 6.98
CA ILE A 35 -12.84 4.77 6.03
C ILE A 35 -13.31 3.33 5.88
N ASP A 36 -13.31 2.80 4.66
CA ASP A 36 -13.56 1.37 4.41
C ASP A 36 -12.88 0.92 3.12
N GLY A 37 -12.49 -0.34 3.04
CA GLY A 37 -11.94 -0.89 1.80
C GLY A 37 -10.90 -1.99 1.97
N SER A 38 -9.77 -1.80 1.33
CA SER A 38 -8.70 -2.80 1.21
C SER A 38 -8.10 -3.21 2.54
N SER A 39 -8.04 -4.53 2.81
CA SER A 39 -7.28 -5.12 3.92
C SER A 39 -5.79 -4.74 3.86
N THR A 40 -5.24 -4.64 2.66
CA THR A 40 -3.83 -4.26 2.45
C THR A 40 -3.55 -2.80 2.85
N VAL A 41 -4.47 -1.86 2.59
CA VAL A 41 -4.28 -0.44 2.93
C VAL A 41 -4.68 -0.15 4.39
N ALA A 42 -5.55 -0.97 4.96
CA ALA A 42 -6.07 -0.81 6.32
C ALA A 42 -4.97 -0.63 7.40
N PRO A 43 -3.82 -1.31 7.39
CA PRO A 43 -2.72 -1.06 8.34
C PRO A 43 -2.23 0.39 8.30
N ILE A 44 -2.05 0.98 7.10
CA ILE A 44 -1.62 2.38 6.94
C ILE A 44 -2.70 3.31 7.49
N SER A 45 -3.97 3.11 7.09
CA SER A 45 -5.10 3.94 7.52
C SER A 45 -5.34 3.85 9.02
N THR A 46 -5.22 2.65 9.61
CA THR A 46 -5.37 2.42 11.07
C THR A 46 -4.25 3.08 11.85
N LYS A 47 -3.01 2.99 11.37
CA LYS A 47 -1.87 3.66 12.00
C LYS A 47 -2.01 5.18 11.92
N ALA A 48 -2.40 5.72 10.76
CA ALA A 48 -2.69 7.15 10.59
C ALA A 48 -3.79 7.61 11.54
N ALA A 49 -4.90 6.86 11.66
CA ALA A 49 -5.99 7.14 12.59
C ALA A 49 -5.52 7.16 14.05
N SER A 50 -4.72 6.17 14.46
CA SER A 50 -4.16 6.08 15.81
C SER A 50 -3.24 7.25 16.15
N LEU A 51 -2.38 7.67 15.22
CA LEU A 51 -1.50 8.83 15.39
C LEU A 51 -2.29 10.14 15.39
N PHE A 52 -3.33 10.23 14.55
CA PHE A 52 -4.20 11.41 14.48
C PHE A 52 -5.02 11.60 15.75
N LEU A 53 -5.51 10.52 16.36
CA LEU A 53 -6.24 10.57 17.63
C LEU A 53 -5.44 11.22 18.75
N LYS A 54 -4.10 11.07 18.77
CA LYS A 54 -3.23 11.74 19.74
C LYS A 54 -3.21 13.27 19.57
N LYS A 55 -3.44 13.75 18.33
CA LYS A 55 -3.49 15.21 18.01
C LYS A 55 -4.91 15.75 18.08
N CYS A 56 -5.90 14.96 17.71
CA CYS A 56 -7.33 15.34 17.62
C CYS A 56 -8.19 14.32 18.36
N PRO A 57 -8.19 14.30 19.71
CA PRO A 57 -8.79 13.22 20.51
C PRO A 57 -10.31 13.11 20.44
N LYS A 58 -11.00 14.09 19.86
CA LYS A 58 -12.46 14.10 19.69
C LYS A 58 -12.89 13.70 18.25
N VAL A 59 -11.94 13.37 17.37
CA VAL A 59 -12.25 12.90 16.01
C VAL A 59 -12.15 11.39 15.99
N ASP A 60 -13.28 10.72 15.73
CA ASP A 60 -13.35 9.26 15.54
C ASP A 60 -13.03 8.90 14.08
N VAL A 61 -12.11 7.96 13.88
CA VAL A 61 -11.68 7.52 12.55
C VAL A 61 -11.78 5.98 12.45
N PRO A 62 -12.99 5.42 12.32
CA PRO A 62 -13.16 3.99 12.11
C PRO A 62 -12.66 3.57 10.72
N VAL A 63 -11.88 2.50 10.71
CA VAL A 63 -11.37 1.85 9.51
C VAL A 63 -12.03 0.48 9.34
N GLY A 64 -12.87 0.34 8.33
CA GLY A 64 -13.52 -0.90 7.96
C GLY A 64 -12.69 -1.66 6.92
N VAL A 65 -12.83 -2.99 6.93
CA VAL A 65 -12.10 -3.91 6.03
C VAL A 65 -13.10 -4.77 5.25
N SER A 66 -13.65 -4.19 4.18
CA SER A 66 -14.60 -4.89 3.29
C SER A 66 -13.95 -5.36 1.96
N GLY A 67 -12.62 -5.21 1.84
CA GLY A 67 -11.86 -5.39 0.62
C GLY A 67 -12.04 -4.22 -0.36
N THR A 68 -11.11 -4.04 -1.31
CA THR A 68 -11.15 -2.92 -2.29
C THR A 68 -12.48 -2.83 -3.03
N GLY A 69 -13.06 -3.97 -3.41
CA GLY A 69 -14.37 -3.99 -4.12
C GLY A 69 -15.54 -3.62 -3.22
N GLY A 70 -15.51 -4.05 -1.95
CA GLY A 70 -16.51 -3.68 -0.93
C GLY A 70 -16.45 -2.20 -0.59
N GLY A 71 -15.22 -1.66 -0.40
CA GLY A 71 -15.00 -0.23 -0.19
C GLY A 71 -15.57 0.62 -1.32
N PHE A 72 -15.23 0.32 -2.58
CA PHE A 72 -15.80 1.04 -3.71
C PHE A 72 -17.33 0.92 -3.82
N LYS A 73 -17.92 -0.24 -3.46
CA LYS A 73 -19.39 -0.40 -3.46
C LYS A 73 -20.11 0.57 -2.52
N ARG A 74 -19.48 0.90 -1.38
CA ARG A 74 -19.98 1.90 -0.43
C ARG A 74 -19.61 3.31 -0.84
N PHE A 75 -18.36 3.50 -1.25
CA PHE A 75 -17.81 4.80 -1.66
C PHE A 75 -18.57 5.42 -2.84
N THR A 76 -18.86 4.64 -3.88
CA THR A 76 -19.63 5.10 -5.06
C THR A 76 -21.05 5.56 -4.73
N LYS A 77 -21.55 5.23 -3.54
CA LYS A 77 -22.85 5.71 -3.02
C LYS A 77 -22.71 6.89 -2.06
N GLY A 78 -21.47 7.33 -1.77
CA GLY A 78 -21.18 8.38 -0.81
C GLY A 78 -21.37 7.97 0.66
N GLU A 79 -21.32 6.66 0.97
CA GLU A 79 -21.49 6.13 2.34
C GLU A 79 -20.21 6.23 3.18
N THR A 80 -19.05 6.44 2.55
CA THR A 80 -17.76 6.61 3.21
C THR A 80 -17.09 7.90 2.77
N ASP A 81 -16.22 8.44 3.61
CA ASP A 81 -15.42 9.62 3.32
C ASP A 81 -14.18 9.28 2.52
N ILE A 82 -13.60 8.11 2.83
CA ILE A 82 -12.39 7.59 2.20
C ILE A 82 -12.64 6.12 1.85
N SER A 83 -12.16 5.71 0.68
CA SER A 83 -12.07 4.30 0.30
C SER A 83 -10.60 3.90 0.15
N ASP A 84 -10.20 2.88 0.92
CA ASP A 84 -8.90 2.24 0.80
C ASP A 84 -8.89 1.28 -0.40
N ALA A 85 -7.87 1.34 -1.25
CA ALA A 85 -7.81 0.52 -2.45
C ALA A 85 -6.38 0.03 -2.77
N SER A 86 -6.22 -1.26 -2.98
CA SER A 86 -4.96 -1.90 -3.40
C SER A 86 -4.83 -2.05 -4.92
N ARG A 87 -5.59 -1.29 -5.65
CA ARG A 87 -5.58 -1.12 -7.11
C ARG A 87 -6.25 0.17 -7.52
N PRO A 88 -5.97 0.69 -8.72
CA PRO A 88 -6.74 1.80 -9.27
C PRO A 88 -8.24 1.48 -9.39
N ILE A 89 -9.06 2.52 -9.36
CA ILE A 89 -10.51 2.44 -9.62
C ILE A 89 -10.77 1.78 -10.99
N LYS A 90 -11.79 0.91 -11.06
CA LYS A 90 -12.22 0.30 -12.32
C LYS A 90 -13.18 1.21 -13.07
N THR A 91 -13.25 1.09 -14.39
CA THR A 91 -14.17 1.86 -15.24
C THR A 91 -15.63 1.77 -14.76
N LYS A 92 -16.09 0.58 -14.32
CA LYS A 92 -17.42 0.40 -13.76
C LYS A 92 -17.64 1.22 -12.47
N GLU A 93 -16.66 1.21 -11.57
CA GLU A 93 -16.70 1.96 -10.30
C GLU A 93 -16.65 3.47 -10.55
N PHE A 94 -15.82 3.90 -11.52
CA PHE A 94 -15.77 5.30 -11.94
C PHE A 94 -17.10 5.79 -12.50
N LYS A 95 -17.74 5.01 -13.41
CA LYS A 95 -19.08 5.31 -13.95
C LYS A 95 -20.12 5.41 -12.85
N GLN A 96 -20.09 4.52 -11.86
CA GLN A 96 -20.98 4.58 -10.69
C GLN A 96 -20.78 5.85 -9.86
N CYS A 97 -19.52 6.32 -9.68
CA CYS A 97 -19.29 7.61 -9.03
C CYS A 97 -19.93 8.76 -9.80
N VAL A 98 -19.77 8.79 -11.13
CA VAL A 98 -20.37 9.83 -11.99
C VAL A 98 -21.90 9.79 -11.90
N GLU A 99 -22.51 8.61 -12.05
CA GLU A 99 -23.96 8.41 -11.98
C GLU A 99 -24.56 8.85 -10.64
N ASN A 100 -23.83 8.64 -9.53
CA ASN A 100 -24.26 9.02 -8.18
C ASN A 100 -23.80 10.42 -7.75
N GLY A 101 -23.13 11.18 -8.62
CA GLY A 101 -22.60 12.51 -8.30
C GLY A 101 -21.53 12.51 -7.22
N VAL A 102 -20.76 11.44 -7.11
CA VAL A 102 -19.64 11.30 -6.17
C VAL A 102 -18.34 11.73 -6.84
N GLU A 103 -17.97 12.98 -6.69
CA GLU A 103 -16.64 13.47 -7.06
C GLU A 103 -15.62 13.01 -6.04
N PHE A 104 -14.43 12.61 -6.50
CA PHE A 104 -13.37 12.10 -5.62
C PHE A 104 -11.97 12.57 -6.04
N ILE A 105 -11.05 12.55 -5.08
CA ILE A 105 -9.62 12.77 -5.29
C ILE A 105 -8.93 11.41 -5.11
N GLU A 106 -8.26 10.94 -6.16
CA GLU A 106 -7.45 9.72 -6.16
C GLU A 106 -6.03 10.04 -5.69
N LEU A 107 -5.58 9.36 -4.65
CA LEU A 107 -4.29 9.64 -4.00
C LEU A 107 -3.52 8.33 -3.79
N PRO A 108 -2.46 8.06 -4.55
CA PRO A 108 -1.49 7.02 -4.18
C PRO A 108 -0.88 7.34 -2.82
N VAL A 109 -0.62 6.32 -1.99
CA VAL A 109 -0.08 6.51 -0.63
C VAL A 109 1.13 5.65 -0.33
N ALA A 110 1.30 4.51 -1.00
CA ALA A 110 2.43 3.60 -0.84
C ALA A 110 2.47 2.60 -2.00
N TYR A 111 3.50 1.75 -2.00
CA TYR A 111 3.55 0.53 -2.80
C TYR A 111 3.58 -0.69 -1.88
N ASP A 112 2.79 -1.70 -2.23
CA ASP A 112 2.91 -3.03 -1.68
C ASP A 112 3.90 -3.81 -2.54
N GLY A 113 5.00 -4.21 -1.95
CA GLY A 113 6.00 -5.10 -2.53
C GLY A 113 6.06 -6.38 -1.71
N LEU A 114 5.76 -7.52 -2.33
CA LEU A 114 5.85 -8.82 -1.70
C LEU A 114 7.13 -9.50 -2.14
N THR A 115 8.01 -9.84 -1.20
CA THR A 115 9.29 -10.49 -1.50
C THR A 115 9.22 -11.98 -1.26
N ILE A 116 9.63 -12.76 -2.24
CA ILE A 116 9.92 -14.19 -2.08
C ILE A 116 11.36 -14.32 -1.63
N VAL A 117 11.58 -15.05 -0.56
CA VAL A 117 12.91 -15.22 0.05
C VAL A 117 13.26 -16.68 0.25
N VAL A 118 14.55 -16.97 0.18
CA VAL A 118 15.14 -18.27 0.51
C VAL A 118 16.31 -18.09 1.47
N ASN A 119 16.76 -19.19 2.05
CA ASN A 119 17.97 -19.20 2.87
C ASN A 119 19.18 -18.75 2.04
N LYS A 120 20.18 -18.12 2.66
CA LYS A 120 21.40 -17.67 1.98
C LYS A 120 22.21 -18.79 1.33
N GLU A 121 22.16 -19.99 1.90
CA GLU A 121 22.82 -21.18 1.35
C GLU A 121 22.06 -21.84 0.18
N ASN A 122 20.88 -21.32 -0.16
CA ASN A 122 20.12 -21.76 -1.33
C ASN A 122 20.79 -21.21 -2.60
N ASP A 123 21.49 -22.04 -3.33
CA ASP A 123 22.21 -21.70 -4.56
C ASP A 123 21.47 -22.11 -5.85
N TRP A 124 20.33 -22.82 -5.74
CA TRP A 124 19.59 -23.36 -6.88
C TRP A 124 18.36 -22.51 -7.26
N ALA A 125 17.64 -21.90 -6.32
CA ALA A 125 16.42 -21.13 -6.57
C ALA A 125 16.67 -19.62 -6.60
N SER A 126 17.63 -19.13 -7.40
CA SER A 126 17.94 -17.71 -7.54
C SER A 126 16.88 -16.92 -8.29
N GLN A 127 16.08 -17.60 -9.10
CA GLN A 127 14.93 -17.04 -9.81
C GLN A 127 13.81 -18.08 -9.93
N LEU A 128 12.56 -17.62 -9.91
CA LEU A 128 11.36 -18.45 -10.05
C LEU A 128 10.36 -17.79 -10.99
N THR A 129 9.71 -18.61 -11.79
CA THR A 129 8.51 -18.21 -12.54
C THR A 129 7.29 -18.27 -11.63
N VAL A 130 6.23 -17.55 -11.98
CA VAL A 130 4.93 -17.67 -11.30
C VAL A 130 4.39 -19.09 -11.31
N ALA A 131 4.65 -19.85 -12.40
CA ALA A 131 4.26 -21.25 -12.50
C ALA A 131 4.98 -22.13 -11.45
N GLN A 132 6.29 -21.95 -11.27
CA GLN A 132 7.06 -22.66 -10.23
C GLN A 132 6.60 -22.27 -8.81
N LEU A 133 6.29 -20.98 -8.57
CA LEU A 133 5.71 -20.56 -7.31
C LEU A 133 4.35 -21.22 -7.05
N LYS A 134 3.50 -21.35 -8.07
CA LYS A 134 2.23 -22.09 -7.94
C LYS A 134 2.46 -23.55 -7.56
N MET A 135 3.48 -24.24 -8.11
CA MET A 135 3.84 -25.60 -7.70
C MET A 135 4.29 -25.67 -6.24
N ILE A 136 4.98 -24.66 -5.74
CA ILE A 136 5.44 -24.61 -4.34
C ILE A 136 4.29 -24.34 -3.38
N PHE A 137 3.40 -23.40 -3.70
CA PHE A 137 2.46 -22.83 -2.73
C PHE A 137 0.99 -23.24 -2.89
N ARG A 138 0.60 -23.84 -4.02
CA ARG A 138 -0.79 -24.30 -4.22
C ARG A 138 -0.97 -25.74 -3.76
N ASP A 139 -2.16 -26.02 -3.24
CA ASP A 139 -2.52 -27.35 -2.75
C ASP A 139 -2.75 -28.36 -3.86
N ASP A 140 -3.39 -27.97 -4.95
CA ASP A 140 -3.79 -28.84 -6.07
C ASP A 140 -2.64 -29.33 -6.96
N ILE A 141 -1.47 -28.65 -6.93
CA ILE A 141 -0.28 -28.98 -7.73
C ILE A 141 0.99 -29.01 -6.87
N ARG A 142 0.84 -29.39 -5.61
CA ARG A 142 1.83 -29.30 -4.54
C ARG A 142 3.14 -30.03 -4.86
N ALA A 143 4.23 -29.30 -5.06
CA ALA A 143 5.58 -29.83 -5.00
C ALA A 143 5.94 -30.14 -3.54
N LYS A 144 6.50 -31.31 -3.27
CA LYS A 144 6.98 -31.71 -1.95
C LYS A 144 8.45 -31.39 -1.77
N GLN A 145 9.23 -31.68 -2.80
CA GLN A 145 10.68 -31.49 -2.83
C GLN A 145 11.08 -30.41 -3.85
N TRP A 146 12.26 -29.83 -3.68
CA TRP A 146 12.79 -28.88 -4.63
C TRP A 146 12.98 -29.50 -6.03
N SER A 147 13.33 -30.80 -6.11
CA SER A 147 13.43 -31.55 -7.38
C SER A 147 12.10 -31.71 -8.12
N ASP A 148 10.95 -31.58 -7.44
CA ASP A 148 9.62 -31.58 -8.07
C ASP A 148 9.37 -30.26 -8.82
N VAL A 149 9.99 -29.15 -8.37
CA VAL A 149 9.85 -27.83 -8.99
C VAL A 149 10.69 -27.72 -10.26
N GLN A 150 11.91 -28.25 -10.19
CA GLN A 150 12.81 -28.27 -11.34
C GLN A 150 13.80 -29.44 -11.27
N ALA A 151 13.94 -30.18 -12.36
CA ALA A 151 14.90 -31.27 -12.47
C ALA A 151 16.33 -30.75 -12.20
N GLY A 152 17.10 -31.54 -11.43
CA GLY A 152 18.47 -31.19 -11.04
C GLY A 152 18.59 -30.37 -9.76
N TRP A 153 17.48 -29.93 -9.18
CA TRP A 153 17.48 -29.33 -7.85
C TRP A 153 17.52 -30.40 -6.75
N PRO A 154 17.81 -30.02 -5.49
CA PRO A 154 17.92 -31.00 -4.40
C PRO A 154 16.63 -31.82 -4.19
N ALA A 155 16.78 -33.13 -3.95
CA ALA A 155 15.69 -34.02 -3.54
C ALA A 155 15.43 -33.91 -2.03
N GLU A 156 15.15 -32.67 -1.58
CA GLU A 156 14.93 -32.28 -0.20
C GLU A 156 13.58 -31.59 -0.04
N ASP A 157 12.89 -31.85 1.08
CA ASP A 157 11.57 -31.30 1.33
C ASP A 157 11.61 -29.77 1.46
N ILE A 158 10.66 -29.11 0.79
CA ILE A 158 10.51 -27.65 0.83
C ILE A 158 9.90 -27.24 2.17
N LYS A 159 10.62 -26.45 2.97
CA LYS A 159 10.07 -25.86 4.21
C LYS A 159 9.52 -24.47 3.89
N ILE A 160 8.24 -24.26 4.12
CA ILE A 160 7.54 -23.04 3.71
C ILE A 160 7.17 -22.20 4.92
N PHE A 161 7.48 -20.91 4.88
CA PHE A 161 7.13 -19.91 5.88
C PHE A 161 6.21 -18.85 5.26
N SER A 162 5.08 -18.59 5.89
CA SER A 162 4.01 -17.73 5.35
C SER A 162 3.45 -16.81 6.43
N PRO A 163 3.11 -15.56 6.09
CA PRO A 163 2.22 -14.76 6.94
C PRO A 163 0.89 -15.49 7.17
N GLY A 164 0.21 -15.13 8.25
CA GLY A 164 -1.10 -15.65 8.57
C GLY A 164 -2.23 -15.07 7.72
N THR A 165 -3.43 -15.62 7.91
CA THR A 165 -4.61 -15.24 7.11
C THR A 165 -5.13 -13.83 7.40
N ASP A 166 -4.70 -13.20 8.49
CA ASP A 166 -5.05 -11.82 8.84
C ASP A 166 -4.14 -10.79 8.16
N SER A 167 -3.06 -11.26 7.49
CA SER A 167 -2.10 -10.44 6.77
C SER A 167 -2.59 -10.01 5.39
N GLY A 168 -2.54 -8.70 5.10
CA GLY A 168 -2.77 -8.16 3.76
C GLY A 168 -1.77 -8.68 2.71
N THR A 169 -0.55 -9.03 3.14
CA THR A 169 0.48 -9.67 2.31
C THR A 169 0.07 -11.08 1.91
N PHE A 170 -0.51 -11.87 2.84
CA PHE A 170 -1.07 -13.18 2.52
C PHE A 170 -2.22 -13.08 1.52
N ASP A 171 -3.15 -12.15 1.71
CA ASP A 171 -4.26 -11.93 0.79
C ASP A 171 -3.75 -11.61 -0.62
N TYR A 172 -2.75 -10.74 -0.73
CA TYR A 172 -2.14 -10.39 -2.01
C TYR A 172 -1.45 -11.58 -2.66
N PHE A 173 -0.66 -12.32 -1.91
CA PHE A 173 -0.01 -13.54 -2.39
C PHE A 173 -1.05 -14.54 -2.92
N LYS A 174 -2.10 -14.79 -2.16
CA LYS A 174 -3.22 -15.65 -2.56
C LYS A 174 -3.88 -15.15 -3.83
N GLU A 175 -4.11 -13.84 -3.98
CA GLU A 175 -4.67 -13.25 -5.19
C GLU A 175 -3.79 -13.56 -6.43
N VAL A 176 -2.46 -13.49 -6.30
CA VAL A 176 -1.51 -13.78 -7.37
C VAL A 176 -1.45 -15.29 -7.67
N MET A 177 -1.41 -16.14 -6.64
CA MET A 177 -1.24 -17.59 -6.81
C MET A 177 -2.51 -18.29 -7.28
N VAL A 178 -3.66 -17.86 -6.79
CA VAL A 178 -4.95 -18.52 -7.02
C VAL A 178 -5.81 -17.72 -8.00
N GLY A 179 -5.89 -16.41 -7.85
CA GLY A 179 -6.70 -15.53 -8.70
C GLY A 179 -8.18 -15.92 -8.69
N LYS A 180 -8.71 -16.26 -9.90
CA LYS A 180 -10.09 -16.74 -10.08
C LYS A 180 -10.21 -18.26 -10.17
N GLU A 181 -9.11 -18.97 -10.04
CA GLU A 181 -9.06 -20.43 -10.14
C GLU A 181 -9.73 -21.05 -8.88
N LYS A 182 -10.33 -22.23 -9.04
CA LYS A 182 -10.82 -23.03 -7.90
C LYS A 182 -9.66 -23.83 -7.30
N ALA A 183 -8.75 -23.11 -6.64
CA ALA A 183 -7.58 -23.67 -5.99
C ALA A 183 -7.44 -23.06 -4.59
N ALA A 184 -6.60 -23.66 -3.76
CA ALA A 184 -6.27 -23.15 -2.43
C ALA A 184 -4.75 -22.98 -2.30
N ILE A 185 -4.33 -22.10 -1.40
CA ILE A 185 -2.97 -22.13 -0.87
C ILE A 185 -2.87 -23.33 0.06
N ARG A 186 -1.74 -24.04 0.01
CA ARG A 186 -1.49 -25.21 0.86
C ARG A 186 -1.49 -24.84 2.36
N ASP A 187 -1.82 -25.79 3.20
CA ASP A 187 -2.00 -25.61 4.66
C ASP A 187 -0.86 -26.18 5.51
N ASP A 188 0.08 -26.91 4.92
CA ASP A 188 1.23 -27.52 5.59
C ASP A 188 2.45 -26.57 5.67
N MET A 189 2.19 -25.29 5.86
CA MET A 189 3.19 -24.24 6.01
C MET A 189 3.38 -23.86 7.49
N SER A 190 4.56 -23.34 7.83
CA SER A 190 4.79 -22.67 9.11
C SER A 190 4.25 -21.24 9.00
N VAL A 191 3.21 -20.94 9.77
CA VAL A 191 2.48 -19.67 9.70
C VAL A 191 2.74 -18.81 10.92
N SER A 192 2.96 -17.51 10.73
CA SER A 192 3.07 -16.51 11.81
C SER A 192 2.60 -15.13 11.34
N GLU A 193 1.93 -14.39 12.22
CA GLU A 193 1.62 -12.97 11.99
C GLU A 193 2.82 -12.04 12.32
N ASP A 194 3.86 -12.58 12.96
CA ASP A 194 5.12 -11.86 13.22
C ASP A 194 6.14 -12.21 12.13
N ASP A 195 6.44 -11.26 11.25
CA ASP A 195 7.38 -11.42 10.14
C ASP A 195 8.80 -11.76 10.63
N ASN A 196 9.20 -11.37 11.84
CA ASN A 196 10.50 -11.74 12.41
C ASN A 196 10.61 -13.25 12.65
N VAL A 197 9.50 -13.91 12.99
CA VAL A 197 9.43 -15.38 13.11
C VAL A 197 9.66 -16.02 11.75
N LEU A 198 9.06 -15.46 10.69
CA LEU A 198 9.23 -15.95 9.30
C LEU A 198 10.67 -15.75 8.83
N VAL A 199 11.26 -14.57 9.05
CA VAL A 199 12.68 -14.26 8.77
C VAL A 199 13.58 -15.28 9.43
N ASN A 200 13.40 -15.53 10.74
CA ASN A 200 14.20 -16.50 11.49
C ASN A 200 14.03 -17.92 10.97
N GLY A 201 12.80 -18.31 10.61
CA GLY A 201 12.50 -19.61 10.04
C GLY A 201 13.24 -19.89 8.74
N VAL A 202 13.21 -18.93 7.80
CA VAL A 202 13.93 -19.04 6.52
C VAL A 202 15.45 -18.97 6.72
N ALA A 203 15.94 -18.06 7.56
CA ALA A 203 17.38 -17.90 7.80
C ALA A 203 18.05 -19.15 8.42
N ASN A 204 17.30 -19.92 9.22
CA ASN A 204 17.83 -21.09 9.93
C ASN A 204 17.55 -22.43 9.21
N SER A 205 17.02 -22.42 7.99
CA SER A 205 16.71 -23.64 7.26
C SER A 205 17.14 -23.54 5.79
N LYS A 206 18.17 -24.29 5.40
CA LYS A 206 18.74 -24.28 4.04
C LYS A 206 17.70 -24.51 2.94
N PHE A 207 16.72 -25.39 3.18
CA PHE A 207 15.69 -25.75 2.20
C PHE A 207 14.39 -24.96 2.37
N ALA A 208 14.47 -23.82 3.08
CA ALA A 208 13.31 -22.97 3.30
C ALA A 208 13.08 -21.98 2.16
N ILE A 209 11.80 -21.68 1.96
CA ILE A 209 11.28 -20.57 1.17
C ILE A 209 10.20 -19.88 2.01
N GLY A 210 10.09 -18.56 1.88
CA GLY A 210 9.04 -17.79 2.53
C GLY A 210 8.67 -16.57 1.70
N PHE A 211 7.66 -15.84 2.17
CA PHE A 211 7.30 -14.55 1.61
C PHE A 211 6.78 -13.61 2.70
N PHE A 212 7.03 -12.33 2.55
CA PHE A 212 6.57 -11.24 3.40
C PHE A 212 6.76 -9.88 2.71
N GLY A 213 6.41 -8.78 3.37
CA GLY A 213 6.57 -7.44 2.86
C GLY A 213 8.02 -7.09 2.53
N ALA A 214 8.23 -6.33 1.45
CA ALA A 214 9.58 -6.02 0.96
C ALA A 214 10.42 -5.23 1.98
N ALA A 215 9.82 -4.39 2.81
CA ALA A 215 10.53 -3.65 3.85
C ALA A 215 11.24 -4.59 4.83
N TYR A 216 10.56 -5.65 5.29
CA TYR A 216 11.19 -6.66 6.16
C TYR A 216 12.37 -7.38 5.49
N TYR A 217 12.27 -7.64 4.19
CA TYR A 217 13.42 -8.18 3.47
C TYR A 217 14.58 -7.18 3.43
N PHE A 218 14.33 -5.90 3.16
CA PHE A 218 15.40 -4.89 3.10
C PHE A 218 16.13 -4.76 4.43
N GLU A 219 15.43 -4.83 5.55
CA GLU A 219 16.00 -4.80 6.89
C GLU A 219 16.82 -6.07 7.23
N ASN A 220 16.56 -7.20 6.55
CA ASN A 220 17.18 -8.50 6.79
C ASN A 220 17.92 -9.07 5.57
N ALA A 221 18.32 -8.22 4.62
CA ALA A 221 19.05 -8.64 3.40
C ALA A 221 20.44 -9.25 3.68
N ASP A 222 20.99 -8.98 4.85
CA ASP A 222 22.22 -9.61 5.35
C ASP A 222 22.02 -11.08 5.77
N ARG A 223 20.80 -11.52 6.06
CA ARG A 223 20.43 -12.86 6.56
C ARG A 223 19.72 -13.72 5.54
N LEU A 224 19.05 -13.11 4.57
CA LEU A 224 18.20 -13.75 3.58
C LEU A 224 18.69 -13.50 2.15
N LYS A 225 18.19 -14.29 1.22
CA LYS A 225 18.38 -14.09 -0.21
C LYS A 225 17.02 -13.94 -0.87
N SER A 226 16.81 -12.84 -1.57
CA SER A 226 15.60 -12.68 -2.39
C SER A 226 15.67 -13.53 -3.65
N VAL A 227 14.51 -13.97 -4.09
CA VAL A 227 14.33 -14.68 -5.35
C VAL A 227 13.88 -13.69 -6.43
N ASN A 228 14.58 -13.66 -7.57
CA ASN A 228 14.12 -12.89 -8.72
C ASN A 228 12.86 -13.54 -9.31
N ILE A 229 11.88 -12.73 -9.66
CA ILE A 229 10.66 -13.20 -10.29
C ILE A 229 10.76 -13.03 -11.80
N VAL A 230 10.54 -14.12 -12.53
CA VAL A 230 10.41 -14.02 -13.99
C VAL A 230 9.05 -13.43 -14.29
N ASN A 231 9.07 -12.16 -14.70
CA ASN A 231 7.86 -11.34 -14.90
C ASN A 231 7.15 -11.67 -16.23
N LYS A 232 6.04 -10.99 -16.53
CA LYS A 232 5.26 -11.17 -17.76
C LYS A 232 6.05 -10.91 -19.05
N ASP A 233 7.13 -10.13 -18.99
CA ASP A 233 8.01 -9.80 -20.10
C ASP A 233 9.18 -10.78 -20.22
N ASN A 234 9.11 -11.90 -19.50
CA ASN A 234 10.11 -12.97 -19.43
C ASN A 234 11.48 -12.49 -18.94
N LYS A 235 11.50 -11.48 -18.05
CA LYS A 235 12.69 -10.93 -17.40
C LYS A 235 12.72 -11.33 -15.95
N ALA A 236 13.86 -11.78 -15.44
CA ALA A 236 14.08 -12.02 -14.02
C ALA A 236 14.35 -10.68 -13.33
N VAL A 237 13.47 -10.28 -12.43
CA VAL A 237 13.51 -9.00 -11.72
C VAL A 237 13.51 -9.25 -10.22
N GLY A 238 14.42 -8.60 -9.48
CA GLY A 238 14.48 -8.65 -8.03
C GLY A 238 13.56 -7.61 -7.37
N PRO A 239 13.28 -7.77 -6.06
CA PRO A 239 12.42 -6.87 -5.29
C PRO A 239 13.17 -5.61 -4.86
N THR A 240 13.71 -4.83 -5.79
CA THR A 240 14.32 -3.55 -5.46
C THR A 240 13.27 -2.46 -5.32
N PRO A 241 13.47 -1.41 -4.50
CA PRO A 241 12.55 -0.28 -4.42
C PRO A 241 12.17 0.26 -5.80
N GLU A 242 13.15 0.47 -6.68
CA GLU A 242 12.93 0.93 -8.05
C GLU A 242 12.03 -0.03 -8.86
N ALA A 243 12.25 -1.34 -8.77
CA ALA A 243 11.47 -2.34 -9.50
C ALA A 243 10.03 -2.45 -8.96
N ILE A 244 9.83 -2.23 -7.66
CA ILE A 244 8.52 -2.15 -7.02
C ILE A 244 7.77 -0.91 -7.49
N GLU A 245 8.40 0.27 -7.44
CA GLU A 245 7.82 1.55 -7.82
C GLU A 245 7.45 1.62 -9.31
N ASN A 246 8.33 1.15 -10.20
CA ASN A 246 8.08 1.17 -11.64
C ASN A 246 7.21 0.00 -12.13
N GLY A 247 6.86 -0.96 -11.25
CA GLY A 247 6.01 -2.10 -11.54
C GLY A 247 6.67 -3.20 -12.39
N SER A 248 8.00 -3.16 -12.57
CA SER A 248 8.72 -4.23 -13.27
C SER A 248 8.83 -5.52 -12.45
N TYR A 249 8.76 -5.41 -11.11
CA TYR A 249 8.67 -6.55 -10.18
C TYR A 249 7.23 -7.10 -10.12
N ASN A 250 6.64 -7.37 -11.27
CA ASN A 250 5.29 -7.95 -11.32
C ASN A 250 5.33 -9.50 -11.38
N PRO A 251 4.32 -10.17 -10.81
CA PRO A 251 3.07 -9.61 -10.25
C PRO A 251 3.13 -9.24 -8.75
N PHE A 252 4.29 -9.09 -8.14
CA PHE A 252 4.47 -8.90 -6.69
C PHE A 252 4.73 -7.44 -6.28
N SER A 253 4.37 -6.49 -7.12
CA SER A 253 4.31 -5.07 -6.76
C SER A 253 3.02 -4.44 -7.22
N ARG A 254 2.41 -3.60 -6.38
CA ARG A 254 1.20 -2.85 -6.69
C ARG A 254 1.13 -1.53 -5.92
N PRO A 255 0.59 -0.47 -6.53
CA PRO A 255 0.34 0.78 -5.82
C PRO A 255 -0.89 0.67 -4.91
N LEU A 256 -0.80 1.34 -3.76
CA LEU A 256 -1.87 1.49 -2.78
C LEU A 256 -2.43 2.90 -2.83
N PHE A 257 -3.74 3.03 -2.67
CA PHE A 257 -4.46 4.29 -2.83
C PHE A 257 -5.44 4.53 -1.69
N ILE A 258 -5.71 5.81 -1.44
CA ILE A 258 -6.95 6.28 -0.83
C ILE A 258 -7.74 7.11 -1.84
N TYR A 259 -9.05 6.93 -1.87
CA TYR A 259 -10.00 7.73 -2.64
C TYR A 259 -10.79 8.59 -1.69
N VAL A 260 -10.64 9.91 -1.79
CA VAL A 260 -11.28 10.86 -0.87
C VAL A 260 -12.50 11.47 -1.53
N ASN A 261 -13.68 11.36 -0.90
CA ASN A 261 -14.90 12.00 -1.36
C ASN A 261 -14.76 13.52 -1.25
N ALA A 262 -14.83 14.23 -2.37
CA ALA A 262 -14.62 15.67 -2.42
C ALA A 262 -15.67 16.45 -1.61
N LYS A 263 -16.91 15.94 -1.50
CA LYS A 263 -17.97 16.54 -0.67
C LYS A 263 -17.63 16.46 0.82
N SER A 264 -16.98 15.38 1.26
CA SER A 264 -16.57 15.19 2.65
C SER A 264 -15.52 16.20 3.11
N LEU A 265 -14.72 16.75 2.20
CA LEU A 265 -13.73 17.80 2.49
C LEU A 265 -14.34 19.17 2.90
N ARG A 266 -15.66 19.31 2.89
CA ARG A 266 -16.36 20.46 3.51
C ARG A 266 -16.33 20.38 5.04
N ARG A 267 -16.17 19.19 5.57
CA ARG A 267 -16.01 18.93 6.99
C ARG A 267 -14.53 19.10 7.37
N PRO A 268 -14.21 19.97 8.33
CA PRO A 268 -12.83 20.29 8.69
C PRO A 268 -12.07 19.07 9.22
N GLU A 269 -12.71 18.16 9.98
CA GLU A 269 -12.11 16.95 10.50
C GLU A 269 -11.62 16.01 9.39
N VAL A 270 -12.37 15.87 8.28
CA VAL A 270 -11.96 15.05 7.14
C VAL A 270 -10.76 15.66 6.43
N LYS A 271 -10.82 17.00 6.20
CA LYS A 271 -9.72 17.70 5.53
C LYS A 271 -8.43 17.59 6.33
N VAL A 272 -8.48 17.88 7.63
CA VAL A 272 -7.31 17.87 8.51
C VAL A 272 -6.75 16.45 8.66
N PHE A 273 -7.62 15.44 8.72
CA PHE A 273 -7.19 14.05 8.72
C PHE A 273 -6.44 13.66 7.45
N VAL A 274 -6.95 14.01 6.26
CA VAL A 274 -6.27 13.68 4.99
C VAL A 274 -4.97 14.46 4.84
N ASP A 275 -4.91 15.74 5.23
CA ASP A 275 -3.65 16.49 5.27
C ASP A 275 -2.62 15.76 6.15
N PHE A 276 -3.01 15.38 7.37
CA PHE A 276 -2.17 14.62 8.29
C PHE A 276 -1.73 13.27 7.74
N TYR A 277 -2.65 12.53 7.12
CA TYR A 277 -2.36 11.24 6.48
C TYR A 277 -1.27 11.39 5.43
N LEU A 278 -1.41 12.34 4.50
CA LEU A 278 -0.46 12.57 3.41
C LEU A 278 0.90 13.13 3.86
N GLU A 279 0.93 13.84 4.98
CA GLU A 279 2.18 14.33 5.57
C GLU A 279 3.00 13.22 6.22
N ASN A 280 2.35 12.15 6.68
CA ASN A 280 2.99 11.07 7.43
C ASN A 280 2.97 9.72 6.69
N CYS A 281 2.39 9.63 5.48
CA CYS A 281 2.12 8.34 4.84
C CYS A 281 3.39 7.57 4.46
N ALA A 282 4.51 8.24 4.16
CA ALA A 282 5.76 7.56 3.86
C ALA A 282 6.31 6.83 5.10
N ASP A 283 6.47 7.55 6.21
CA ASP A 283 6.96 6.98 7.47
C ASP A 283 6.03 5.87 7.98
N ILE A 284 4.69 6.09 7.86
CA ILE A 284 3.71 5.08 8.25
C ILE A 284 3.80 3.84 7.36
N ALA A 285 3.98 4.00 6.05
CA ALA A 285 4.10 2.88 5.12
C ALA A 285 5.31 2.02 5.47
N ASP A 286 6.47 2.64 5.70
CA ASP A 286 7.70 1.93 6.10
C ASP A 286 7.50 1.20 7.44
N GLU A 287 6.87 1.86 8.45
CA GLU A 287 6.62 1.25 9.76
C GLU A 287 5.70 0.02 9.70
N VAL A 288 4.78 -0.03 8.73
CA VAL A 288 3.86 -1.18 8.55
C VAL A 288 4.31 -2.15 7.44
N GLY A 289 5.56 -2.05 6.98
CA GLY A 289 6.19 -3.03 6.08
C GLY A 289 5.92 -2.82 4.59
N TYR A 290 5.46 -1.63 4.17
CA TYR A 290 5.29 -1.25 2.76
C TYR A 290 6.43 -0.34 2.28
N VAL A 291 6.43 0.01 1.01
CA VAL A 291 7.40 0.93 0.41
C VAL A 291 6.73 2.30 0.24
N GLY A 292 7.33 3.33 0.82
CA GLY A 292 6.86 4.72 0.69
C GLY A 292 6.86 5.19 -0.77
N LEU A 293 6.11 6.26 -1.07
CA LEU A 293 6.14 6.86 -2.40
C LEU A 293 7.46 7.62 -2.62
N PRO A 294 8.02 7.61 -3.85
CA PRO A 294 9.16 8.45 -4.18
C PRO A 294 8.81 9.94 -4.05
N GLU A 295 9.80 10.77 -3.71
CA GLU A 295 9.62 12.19 -3.36
C GLU A 295 8.85 12.98 -4.43
N ASN A 296 9.17 12.74 -5.72
CA ASN A 296 8.51 13.41 -6.85
C ASN A 296 7.01 13.08 -6.91
N LEU A 297 6.61 11.85 -6.60
CA LEU A 297 5.20 11.43 -6.57
C LEU A 297 4.49 11.97 -5.32
N THR A 298 5.15 11.94 -4.16
CA THR A 298 4.63 12.50 -2.91
C THR A 298 4.26 13.98 -3.07
N GLY A 299 5.14 14.78 -3.68
CA GLY A 299 4.87 16.18 -3.99
C GLY A 299 3.69 16.39 -4.94
N ALA A 300 3.55 15.53 -5.96
CA ALA A 300 2.42 15.57 -6.89
C ALA A 300 1.09 15.23 -6.19
N VAL A 301 1.07 14.21 -5.32
CA VAL A 301 -0.10 13.79 -4.53
C VAL A 301 -0.56 14.91 -3.60
N GLN A 302 0.36 15.48 -2.82
CA GLN A 302 0.04 16.61 -1.92
C GLN A 302 -0.46 17.84 -2.68
N SER A 303 0.17 18.18 -3.82
CA SER A 303 -0.27 19.29 -4.67
C SER A 303 -1.68 19.06 -5.20
N ARG A 304 -1.99 17.82 -5.64
CA ARG A 304 -3.32 17.46 -6.14
C ARG A 304 -4.38 17.62 -5.05
N PHE A 305 -4.12 17.11 -3.85
CA PHE A 305 -5.04 17.24 -2.71
C PHE A 305 -5.27 18.71 -2.34
N LYS A 306 -4.22 19.50 -2.19
CA LYS A 306 -4.31 20.94 -1.90
C LYS A 306 -5.13 21.71 -2.95
N LYS A 307 -5.00 21.35 -4.24
CA LYS A 307 -5.76 21.94 -5.35
C LYS A 307 -7.15 21.33 -5.53
N ARG A 308 -7.53 20.34 -4.73
CA ARG A 308 -8.82 19.61 -4.79
C ARG A 308 -9.17 19.12 -6.20
N LYS A 309 -8.20 18.60 -6.94
CA LYS A 309 -8.43 18.13 -8.30
C LYS A 309 -9.08 16.76 -8.29
N THR A 310 -10.35 16.70 -8.66
CA THR A 310 -11.18 15.48 -8.72
C THR A 310 -10.94 14.66 -9.98
N GLY A 311 -11.25 13.35 -9.93
CA GLY A 311 -11.14 12.40 -11.04
C GLY A 311 -10.04 11.36 -10.85
N THR A 312 -9.75 10.59 -11.91
CA THR A 312 -8.75 9.52 -11.94
C THR A 312 -7.71 9.73 -13.03
N HIS A 313 -6.50 9.22 -12.80
CA HIS A 313 -5.44 9.17 -13.83
C HIS A 313 -5.38 7.83 -14.56
N PHE A 314 -6.00 6.79 -14.00
CA PHE A 314 -5.87 5.42 -14.49
C PHE A 314 -6.92 4.99 -15.50
N ILE A 315 -7.87 5.86 -15.80
CA ILE A 315 -8.87 5.67 -16.85
C ILE A 315 -8.79 6.87 -17.79
N ASP A 316 -8.76 6.64 -19.09
CA ASP A 316 -8.76 7.71 -20.07
C ASP A 316 -10.18 8.24 -20.39
N LYS A 317 -10.28 9.16 -21.33
CA LYS A 317 -11.57 9.78 -21.71
C LYS A 317 -12.49 8.82 -22.44
N GLU A 318 -11.92 7.80 -23.05
CA GLU A 318 -12.64 6.72 -23.75
C GLU A 318 -13.13 5.64 -22.76
N GLY A 319 -12.68 5.70 -21.49
CA GLY A 319 -13.04 4.76 -20.43
C GLY A 319 -12.12 3.54 -20.37
N GLU A 320 -10.99 3.58 -21.08
CA GLU A 320 -10.01 2.51 -21.10
C GLU A 320 -8.98 2.67 -19.97
N LYS A 321 -8.50 1.52 -19.46
CA LYS A 321 -7.50 1.50 -18.38
C LYS A 321 -6.12 1.86 -18.92
N ARG A 322 -5.47 2.87 -18.35
CA ARG A 322 -4.05 3.16 -18.62
C ARG A 322 -3.16 2.13 -17.96
N SER A 323 -2.08 1.75 -18.66
CA SER A 323 -1.03 0.85 -18.19
C SER A 323 0.31 1.59 -18.14
N GLY A 324 1.14 1.28 -17.16
CA GLY A 324 2.44 1.91 -16.92
C GLY A 324 2.71 2.10 -15.42
N SER A 325 3.84 2.68 -15.08
CA SER A 325 4.15 3.03 -13.70
C SER A 325 3.24 4.15 -13.18
N VAL A 326 3.07 4.21 -11.86
CA VAL A 326 2.25 5.28 -11.25
C VAL A 326 2.84 6.65 -11.57
N VAL A 327 4.17 6.80 -11.54
CA VAL A 327 4.86 8.07 -11.83
C VAL A 327 4.56 8.57 -13.25
N GLU A 328 4.50 7.66 -14.24
CA GLU A 328 4.16 8.01 -15.63
C GLU A 328 2.68 8.36 -15.80
N ILE A 329 1.81 7.61 -15.13
CA ILE A 329 0.36 7.77 -15.24
C ILE A 329 -0.13 8.97 -14.43
N TYR A 330 0.39 9.19 -13.24
CA TYR A 330 -0.07 10.21 -12.28
C TYR A 330 0.42 11.63 -12.64
N GLN A 331 0.20 12.04 -13.88
CA GLN A 331 0.53 13.36 -14.41
C GLN A 331 -0.75 14.15 -14.74
N GLU A 332 -0.70 15.45 -14.59
CA GLU A 332 -1.87 16.31 -14.76
C GLU A 332 -2.58 16.15 -16.11
N LYS A 333 -1.81 15.93 -17.20
CA LYS A 333 -2.36 15.69 -18.55
C LYS A 333 -3.23 14.44 -18.66
N ASN A 334 -3.05 13.48 -17.76
CA ASN A 334 -3.77 12.19 -17.73
C ASN A 334 -5.02 12.22 -16.85
N LEU A 335 -5.34 13.36 -16.23
CA LEU A 335 -6.49 13.47 -15.35
C LEU A 335 -7.80 13.43 -16.12
N THR A 336 -8.59 12.40 -15.88
CA THR A 336 -9.96 12.25 -16.38
C THR A 336 -10.94 12.61 -15.28
N LYS A 337 -11.80 13.59 -15.54
CA LYS A 337 -12.89 14.01 -14.64
C LYS A 337 -14.16 13.24 -14.96
N GLY A 338 -14.98 13.00 -13.93
CA GLY A 338 -16.31 12.46 -14.07
C GLY A 338 -17.34 13.53 -14.39
#